data_6f6c8c7a6e6a1050407e4d14b1501836
#
_entry.id   6f6c8c7a6e6a1050407e4d14b1501836
#
_cell.length_a   1.000
_cell.length_b   1.000
_cell.length_c   1.000
_cell.angle_alpha   90.00
_cell.angle_beta   90.00
_cell.angle_gamma   90.00
#
_symmetry.space_group_name_H-M   'P 1'
#
loop_
_entity.id
_entity.type
_entity.pdbx_description
1 polymer ?
#
loop_
_entity_poly.entity_id
_entity_poly.type
_entity_poly.pdbx_seq_one_letter_code
_entity_poly.pdbx_strand_id
1 'polypeptide(L)'
;VMLTFAILFCLYRSNWAGSARLDGEGRKKLYKRLAQSSGIEQLLYQCMEEGELAHVTLKSRRIYIGMIHTATLEYEKTANIVLIPMLSGYRDGENMQLCIEHNYSKWYAEHEVTLDSEPKSAMDFRKVIMLDQIESISLFDPASASALAMRE
;
A
#
# COMPACT_ATOMS: atom_id res chain seq x y z
N VAL A 1 33.99 -31.61 -9.71
CA VAL A 1 32.93 -32.46 -9.09
C VAL A 1 32.23 -31.72 -7.94
N MET A 2 32.94 -31.08 -7.00
CA MET A 2 32.32 -30.33 -5.89
C MET A 2 31.56 -29.08 -6.34
N LEU A 3 32.07 -28.34 -7.35
CA LEU A 3 31.39 -27.13 -7.86
C LEU A 3 30.07 -27.45 -8.56
N THR A 4 30.00 -28.54 -9.30
CA THR A 4 28.80 -28.98 -9.99
C THR A 4 27.70 -29.39 -9.01
N PHE A 5 28.05 -30.03 -7.87
CA PHE A 5 27.11 -30.35 -6.81
C PHE A 5 26.55 -29.10 -6.11
N ALA A 6 27.42 -28.10 -5.88
CA ALA A 6 26.99 -26.84 -5.25
C ALA A 6 26.00 -26.06 -6.17
N ILE A 7 26.27 -26.03 -7.47
CA ILE A 7 25.39 -25.36 -8.44
C ILE A 7 24.05 -26.12 -8.55
N LEU A 8 24.07 -27.44 -8.64
CA LEU A 8 22.86 -28.26 -8.65
C LEU A 8 22.05 -28.13 -7.37
N PHE A 9 22.73 -28.04 -6.19
CA PHE A 9 22.05 -27.84 -4.91
C PHE A 9 21.45 -26.43 -4.79
N CYS A 10 22.14 -25.39 -5.29
CA CYS A 10 21.59 -24.04 -5.36
C CYS A 10 20.39 -23.92 -6.32
N LEU A 11 20.45 -24.59 -7.48
CA LEU A 11 19.34 -24.64 -8.43
C LEU A 11 18.17 -25.45 -7.87
N TYR A 12 18.44 -26.55 -7.17
CA TYR A 12 17.41 -27.35 -6.51
C TYR A 12 16.74 -26.57 -5.36
N ARG A 13 17.51 -25.86 -4.53
CA ARG A 13 16.96 -24.97 -3.50
C ARG A 13 16.22 -23.77 -4.09
N SER A 14 16.72 -23.19 -5.17
CA SER A 14 16.04 -22.10 -5.88
C SER A 14 14.72 -22.57 -6.49
N ASN A 15 14.70 -23.76 -7.09
CA ASN A 15 13.50 -24.36 -7.66
C ASN A 15 12.51 -24.81 -6.57
N TRP A 16 13.01 -25.29 -5.42
CA TRP A 16 12.18 -25.67 -4.28
C TRP A 16 11.66 -24.43 -3.53
N ALA A 17 12.45 -23.38 -3.38
CA ALA A 17 11.99 -22.08 -2.91
C ALA A 17 11.04 -21.40 -3.90
N GLY A 18 11.15 -21.71 -5.21
CA GLY A 18 10.22 -21.28 -6.24
C GLY A 18 8.90 -22.05 -6.21
N SER A 19 8.94 -23.33 -5.87
CA SER A 19 7.72 -24.16 -5.69
C SER A 19 7.10 -24.01 -4.29
N ALA A 20 7.87 -23.56 -3.31
CA ALA A 20 7.40 -23.10 -2.00
C ALA A 20 6.97 -21.62 -2.02
N ARG A 21 6.95 -20.98 -3.18
CA ARG A 21 6.12 -19.78 -3.35
C ARG A 21 4.69 -20.25 -3.12
N LEU A 22 4.24 -19.97 -1.92
CA LEU A 22 2.88 -20.16 -1.51
C LEU A 22 2.00 -19.69 -2.67
N ASP A 23 1.13 -20.56 -3.15
CA ASP A 23 0.05 -20.17 -4.03
C ASP A 23 -0.68 -18.96 -3.41
N GLY A 24 -1.50 -18.26 -4.16
CA GLY A 24 -2.21 -17.10 -3.66
C GLY A 24 -2.93 -17.38 -2.33
N GLU A 25 -3.47 -18.60 -2.15
CA GLU A 25 -4.14 -19.03 -0.92
C GLU A 25 -3.17 -19.26 0.24
N GLY A 26 -2.01 -19.81 0.01
CA GLY A 26 -0.99 -20.03 1.06
C GLY A 26 -0.39 -18.71 1.55
N ARG A 27 -0.15 -17.75 0.65
CA ARG A 27 0.21 -16.38 1.03
C ARG A 27 -0.89 -15.73 1.85
N LYS A 28 -2.13 -15.85 1.42
CA LYS A 28 -3.30 -15.31 2.10
C LYS A 28 -3.41 -15.82 3.54
N LYS A 29 -3.19 -17.10 3.75
CA LYS A 29 -3.17 -17.72 5.10
C LYS A 29 -2.00 -17.25 5.95
N LEU A 30 -0.81 -17.12 5.36
CA LEU A 30 0.38 -16.64 6.08
C LEU A 30 0.22 -15.19 6.53
N TYR A 31 -0.15 -14.32 5.62
CA TYR A 31 -0.37 -12.90 5.94
C TYR A 31 -1.52 -12.72 6.95
N LYS A 32 -2.59 -13.50 6.83
CA LYS A 32 -3.70 -13.48 7.80
C LYS A 32 -3.27 -13.90 9.21
N ARG A 33 -2.28 -14.79 9.33
CA ARG A 33 -1.68 -15.15 10.63
C ARG A 33 -0.78 -14.03 11.16
N LEU A 34 0.05 -13.44 10.32
CA LEU A 34 0.93 -12.33 10.68
C LEU A 34 0.11 -11.10 11.09
N ALA A 35 -0.99 -10.83 10.39
CA ALA A 35 -1.88 -9.72 10.66
C ALA A 35 -2.70 -9.87 11.95
N GLN A 36 -2.77 -11.07 12.55
CA GLN A 36 -3.45 -11.25 13.84
C GLN A 36 -2.71 -10.59 15.00
N SER A 37 -1.46 -10.19 14.83
CA SER A 37 -0.63 -9.57 15.87
C SER A 37 -0.62 -8.04 15.79
N SER A 38 -0.99 -7.43 14.66
CA SER A 38 -0.93 -5.98 14.44
C SER A 38 -2.10 -5.50 13.59
N GLY A 39 -2.85 -4.51 14.10
CA GLY A 39 -3.95 -3.89 13.37
C GLY A 39 -3.50 -3.18 12.09
N ILE A 40 -2.29 -2.61 12.09
CA ILE A 40 -1.70 -1.98 10.90
C ILE A 40 -1.43 -3.02 9.81
N GLU A 41 -0.79 -4.14 10.17
CA GLU A 41 -0.48 -5.21 9.22
C GLU A 41 -1.76 -5.81 8.62
N GLN A 42 -2.77 -6.01 9.44
CA GLN A 42 -4.06 -6.51 8.98
C GLN A 42 -4.70 -5.58 7.96
N LEU A 43 -4.70 -4.28 8.24
CA LEU A 43 -5.28 -3.28 7.35
C LEU A 43 -4.49 -3.14 6.05
N LEU A 44 -3.17 -3.07 6.12
CA LEU A 44 -2.30 -3.02 4.93
C LEU A 44 -2.47 -4.26 4.07
N TYR A 45 -2.55 -5.43 4.69
CA TYR A 45 -2.82 -6.69 4.01
C TYR A 45 -4.17 -6.64 3.27
N GLN A 46 -5.23 -6.18 3.94
CA GLN A 46 -6.55 -6.05 3.33
C GLN A 46 -6.51 -5.10 2.12
N CYS A 47 -5.87 -3.94 2.25
CA CYS A 47 -5.72 -3.01 1.14
C CYS A 47 -5.03 -3.66 -0.08
N MET A 48 -3.94 -4.42 0.14
CA MET A 48 -3.17 -5.04 -0.94
C MET A 48 -3.89 -6.22 -1.60
N GLU A 49 -4.61 -7.03 -0.83
CA GLU A 49 -5.25 -8.26 -1.34
C GLU A 49 -6.63 -7.99 -1.94
N GLU A 50 -7.39 -7.10 -1.35
CA GLU A 50 -8.76 -6.77 -1.79
C GLU A 50 -8.79 -5.56 -2.74
N GLY A 51 -7.65 -4.88 -2.91
CA GLY A 51 -7.55 -3.70 -3.77
C GLY A 51 -8.29 -2.48 -3.22
N GLU A 52 -8.49 -2.44 -1.90
CA GLU A 52 -9.15 -1.32 -1.26
C GLU A 52 -8.22 -0.12 -1.09
N LEU A 53 -8.79 1.07 -1.10
CA LEU A 53 -8.04 2.29 -0.90
C LEU A 53 -7.74 2.49 0.59
N ALA A 54 -6.52 2.93 0.86
CA ALA A 54 -6.11 3.37 2.19
C ALA A 54 -6.23 4.89 2.32
N HIS A 55 -6.71 5.36 3.45
CA HIS A 55 -6.65 6.74 3.89
C HIS A 55 -5.56 6.86 4.94
N VAL A 56 -4.47 7.52 4.61
CA VAL A 56 -3.29 7.69 5.44
C VAL A 56 -3.18 9.14 5.88
N THR A 57 -3.20 9.39 7.18
CA THR A 57 -2.95 10.70 7.77
C THR A 57 -1.55 10.71 8.37
N LEU A 58 -0.75 11.70 8.01
CA LEU A 58 0.59 11.88 8.55
C LEU A 58 0.57 12.81 9.77
N LYS A 59 1.56 12.68 10.64
CA LYS A 59 1.81 13.59 11.77
C LYS A 59 1.93 15.06 11.34
N SER A 60 2.31 15.31 10.10
CA SER A 60 2.32 16.64 9.47
C SER A 60 0.95 17.15 9.06
N ARG A 61 -0.13 16.42 9.34
CA ARG A 61 -1.52 16.66 8.89
C ARG A 61 -1.74 16.49 7.37
N ARG A 62 -0.72 16.07 6.64
CA ARG A 62 -0.89 15.68 5.22
C ARG A 62 -1.70 14.39 5.14
N ILE A 63 -2.51 14.30 4.11
CA ILE A 63 -3.37 13.15 3.86
C ILE A 63 -3.09 12.63 2.46
N TYR A 64 -3.03 11.31 2.37
CA TYR A 64 -2.99 10.59 1.11
C TYR A 64 -4.07 9.52 1.11
N ILE A 65 -4.85 9.47 0.05
CA ILE A 65 -5.81 8.41 -0.21
C ILE A 65 -5.36 7.72 -1.49
N GLY A 66 -5.18 6.41 -1.44
CA GLY A 66 -4.67 5.68 -2.60
C GLY A 66 -4.52 4.18 -2.36
N MET A 67 -3.97 3.50 -3.36
CA MET A 67 -3.69 2.08 -3.31
C MET A 67 -2.35 1.81 -2.62
N ILE A 68 -2.32 0.85 -1.70
CA ILE A 68 -1.07 0.33 -1.15
C ILE A 68 -0.48 -0.64 -2.16
N HIS A 69 0.68 -0.28 -2.69
CA HIS A 69 1.41 -1.12 -3.63
C HIS A 69 2.28 -2.15 -2.92
N THR A 70 3.07 -1.70 -1.94
CA THR A 70 3.90 -2.56 -1.08
C THR A 70 4.01 -2.00 0.33
N ALA A 71 4.32 -2.88 1.27
CA ALA A 71 4.64 -2.50 2.64
C ALA A 71 5.88 -3.29 3.11
N THR A 72 6.84 -2.61 3.70
CA THR A 72 8.04 -3.20 4.31
C THR A 72 7.97 -2.97 5.81
N LEU A 73 7.76 -4.05 6.58
CA LEU A 73 7.47 -4.01 8.01
C LEU A 73 8.57 -4.68 8.86
N GLU A 74 9.53 -5.37 8.21
CA GLU A 74 10.51 -6.23 8.88
C GLU A 74 11.49 -5.48 9.79
N TYR A 75 11.78 -4.22 9.50
CA TYR A 75 12.72 -3.40 10.25
C TYR A 75 12.05 -2.12 10.70
N GLU A 76 11.86 -1.96 11.99
CA GLU A 76 11.15 -0.82 12.61
C GLU A 76 11.65 0.55 12.11
N LYS A 77 12.97 0.72 11.96
CA LYS A 77 13.56 1.99 11.50
C LYS A 77 13.40 2.28 10.02
N THR A 78 13.15 1.26 9.21
CA THR A 78 12.99 1.38 7.74
C THR A 78 11.62 0.94 7.27
N ALA A 79 10.73 0.63 8.20
CA ALA A 79 9.36 0.25 7.90
C ALA A 79 8.65 1.38 7.14
N ASN A 80 8.13 1.04 5.98
CA ASN A 80 7.48 1.99 5.09
C ASN A 80 6.36 1.34 4.30
N ILE A 81 5.49 2.17 3.76
CA ILE A 81 4.51 1.80 2.75
C ILE A 81 4.78 2.55 1.46
N VAL A 82 4.51 1.92 0.34
CA VAL A 82 4.48 2.55 -0.98
C VAL A 82 3.03 2.69 -1.41
N LEU A 83 2.57 3.93 -1.51
CA LEU A 83 1.20 4.28 -1.84
C LEU A 83 1.15 4.96 -3.20
N ILE A 84 0.24 4.53 -4.07
CA ILE A 84 -0.10 5.18 -5.32
C ILE A 84 -1.27 6.11 -5.04
N PRO A 85 -1.07 7.45 -5.08
CA PRO A 85 -2.09 8.39 -4.65
C PRO A 85 -3.23 8.49 -5.66
N MET A 86 -4.45 8.51 -5.15
CA MET A 86 -5.66 8.88 -5.88
C MET A 86 -6.11 10.29 -5.52
N LEU A 87 -6.01 10.64 -4.24
CA LEU A 87 -6.27 11.97 -3.72
C LEU A 87 -5.15 12.35 -2.75
N SER A 88 -4.84 13.63 -2.64
CA SER A 88 -4.03 14.15 -1.54
C SER A 88 -4.51 15.52 -1.08
N GLY A 89 -4.20 15.82 0.17
CA GLY A 89 -4.60 17.06 0.81
C GLY A 89 -4.04 17.18 2.21
N TYR A 90 -4.76 17.90 3.05
CA TYR A 90 -4.39 18.11 4.45
C TYR A 90 -5.62 18.28 5.32
N ARG A 91 -5.44 18.12 6.63
CA ARG A 91 -6.44 18.54 7.61
C ARG A 91 -6.15 19.98 8.04
N ASP A 92 -7.17 20.81 7.93
CA ASP A 92 -7.11 22.18 8.42
C ASP A 92 -6.74 22.23 9.91
N GLY A 93 -5.96 23.23 10.30
CA GLY A 93 -5.43 23.34 11.64
C GLY A 93 -6.43 23.77 12.70
N GLU A 94 -7.50 24.44 12.30
CA GLU A 94 -8.49 25.02 13.21
C GLU A 94 -9.70 24.10 13.41
N ASN A 95 -10.26 23.58 12.31
CA ASN A 95 -11.51 22.82 12.32
C ASN A 95 -11.32 21.32 11.97
N MET A 96 -10.08 20.89 11.67
CA MET A 96 -9.74 19.50 11.28
C MET A 96 -10.46 18.99 10.02
N GLN A 97 -11.05 19.90 9.23
CA GLN A 97 -11.69 19.54 7.97
C GLN A 97 -10.66 19.02 6.95
N LEU A 98 -11.09 18.06 6.15
CA LEU A 98 -10.30 17.52 5.07
C LEU A 98 -10.34 18.46 3.86
N CYS A 99 -9.19 19.04 3.51
CA CYS A 99 -8.99 19.87 2.33
C CYS A 99 -8.26 19.07 1.27
N ILE A 100 -8.93 18.70 0.18
CA ILE A 100 -8.30 18.01 -0.96
C ILE A 100 -7.64 19.03 -1.86
N GLU A 101 -6.35 18.86 -2.11
CA GLU A 101 -5.56 19.73 -2.99
C GLU A 101 -5.37 19.13 -4.40
N HIS A 102 -5.16 17.81 -4.47
CA HIS A 102 -4.86 17.13 -5.72
C HIS A 102 -5.76 15.91 -5.93
N ASN A 103 -6.35 15.85 -7.12
CA ASN A 103 -7.12 14.68 -7.58
C ASN A 103 -6.32 13.96 -8.68
N TYR A 104 -5.50 13.00 -8.26
CA TYR A 104 -4.68 12.19 -9.18
C TYR A 104 -5.54 11.25 -10.02
N SER A 105 -6.61 10.69 -9.46
CA SER A 105 -7.48 9.76 -10.18
C SER A 105 -8.14 10.40 -11.39
N LYS A 106 -8.56 11.66 -11.28
CA LYS A 106 -9.07 12.44 -12.41
C LYS A 106 -7.98 12.66 -13.46
N TRP A 107 -6.78 13.05 -13.02
CA TRP A 107 -5.66 13.28 -13.92
C TRP A 107 -5.23 11.99 -14.65
N TYR A 108 -5.19 10.85 -13.95
CA TYR A 108 -4.91 9.56 -14.57
C TYR A 108 -5.94 9.20 -15.65
N ALA A 109 -7.22 9.41 -15.37
CA ALA A 109 -8.29 9.15 -16.32
C ALA A 109 -8.20 10.06 -17.57
N GLU A 110 -7.94 11.34 -17.40
CA GLU A 110 -7.83 12.31 -18.48
C GLU A 110 -6.62 12.07 -19.39
N HIS A 111 -5.55 11.47 -18.86
CA HIS A 111 -4.30 11.23 -19.58
C HIS A 111 -4.06 9.73 -19.90
N GLU A 112 -5.07 8.89 -19.67
CA GLU A 112 -4.99 7.43 -19.90
C GLU A 112 -3.82 6.77 -19.17
N VAL A 113 -3.46 7.28 -17.97
CA VAL A 113 -2.36 6.78 -17.16
C VAL A 113 -2.82 5.56 -16.36
N THR A 114 -2.12 4.46 -16.55
CA THR A 114 -2.29 3.21 -15.81
C THR A 114 -1.05 2.90 -14.97
N LEU A 115 -1.02 1.75 -14.31
CA LEU A 115 0.17 1.30 -13.56
C LEU A 115 1.38 1.08 -14.46
N ASP A 116 1.16 0.63 -15.69
CA ASP A 116 2.19 0.18 -16.64
C ASP A 116 2.23 1.05 -17.92
N SER A 117 1.56 2.20 -17.96
CA SER A 117 1.55 3.07 -19.13
C SER A 117 2.89 3.79 -19.33
N GLU A 118 3.22 4.06 -20.60
CA GLU A 118 4.40 4.85 -20.99
C GLU A 118 3.95 6.08 -21.80
N PRO A 119 4.66 7.21 -21.74
CA PRO A 119 5.93 7.48 -21.05
C PRO A 119 5.79 7.78 -19.55
N LYS A 120 4.56 7.86 -19.01
CA LYS A 120 4.26 8.07 -17.58
C LYS A 120 3.31 7.01 -17.09
N SER A 121 3.60 6.49 -15.92
CA SER A 121 2.75 5.53 -15.20
C SER A 121 2.28 6.10 -13.87
N ALA A 122 1.24 5.52 -13.29
CA ALA A 122 0.81 5.88 -11.94
C ALA A 122 1.90 5.58 -10.89
N MET A 123 2.81 4.64 -11.19
CA MET A 123 3.97 4.33 -10.35
C MET A 123 4.95 5.48 -10.22
N ASP A 124 5.01 6.40 -11.19
CA ASP A 124 5.88 7.59 -11.12
C ASP A 124 5.43 8.58 -10.05
N PHE A 125 4.17 8.52 -9.66
CA PHE A 125 3.56 9.36 -8.63
C PHE A 125 3.58 8.72 -7.24
N ARG A 126 4.09 7.48 -7.11
CA ARG A 126 4.10 6.76 -5.84
C ARG A 126 4.73 7.56 -4.70
N LYS A 127 4.18 7.43 -3.52
CA LYS A 127 4.69 8.00 -2.28
C LYS A 127 5.26 6.89 -1.41
N VAL A 128 6.52 7.04 -1.01
CA VAL A 128 7.12 6.19 0.01
C VAL A 128 6.93 6.90 1.34
N ILE A 129 6.18 6.31 2.25
CA ILE A 129 5.79 6.89 3.53
C ILE A 129 6.35 6.01 4.64
N MET A 130 7.20 6.59 5.48
CA MET A 130 7.73 5.89 6.64
C MET A 130 6.62 5.66 7.67
N LEU A 131 6.56 4.48 8.27
CA LEU A 131 5.50 4.15 9.24
C LEU A 131 5.53 5.05 10.47
N ASP A 132 6.71 5.51 10.90
CA ASP A 132 6.87 6.44 12.02
C ASP A 132 6.27 7.82 11.75
N GLN A 133 6.02 8.19 10.50
CA GLN A 133 5.37 9.43 10.09
C GLN A 133 3.85 9.32 10.03
N ILE A 134 3.31 8.12 10.08
CA ILE A 134 1.87 7.89 10.02
C ILE A 134 1.27 8.14 11.40
N GLU A 135 0.25 8.97 11.46
CA GLU A 135 -0.58 9.21 12.63
C GLU A 135 -1.74 8.22 12.69
N SER A 136 -2.41 8.03 11.55
CA SER A 136 -3.51 7.08 11.42
C SER A 136 -3.62 6.52 10.00
N ILE A 137 -4.13 5.31 9.90
CA ILE A 137 -4.45 4.64 8.65
C ILE A 137 -5.81 3.96 8.77
N SER A 138 -6.64 4.08 7.74
CA SER A 138 -7.94 3.43 7.66
C SER A 138 -8.25 3.02 6.23
N LEU A 139 -9.23 2.16 6.06
CA LEU A 139 -9.81 1.92 4.73
C LEU A 139 -10.58 3.15 4.28
N PHE A 140 -10.58 3.39 2.99
CA PHE A 140 -11.33 4.46 2.36
C PHE A 140 -12.32 3.90 1.35
N ASP A 141 -13.59 4.06 1.64
CA ASP A 141 -14.68 3.77 0.72
C ASP A 141 -15.34 5.10 0.28
N PRO A 142 -15.27 5.45 -1.03
CA PRO A 142 -15.85 6.68 -1.53
C PRO A 142 -17.36 6.83 -1.25
N ALA A 143 -18.09 5.71 -1.27
CA ALA A 143 -19.53 5.72 -1.02
C ALA A 143 -19.84 6.06 0.45
N SER A 144 -19.12 5.42 1.38
CA SER A 144 -19.26 5.71 2.81
C SER A 144 -18.75 7.11 3.16
N ALA A 145 -17.66 7.56 2.54
CA ALA A 145 -17.12 8.90 2.78
C ALA A 145 -18.13 10.01 2.42
N SER A 146 -18.80 9.88 1.28
CA SER A 146 -19.83 10.83 0.86
C SER A 146 -21.05 10.82 1.80
N ALA A 147 -21.47 9.63 2.28
CA ALA A 147 -22.57 9.52 3.23
C ALA A 147 -22.24 10.07 4.62
N LEU A 148 -20.97 9.97 5.05
CA LEU A 148 -20.52 10.51 6.34
C LEU A 148 -20.36 12.04 6.29
N ALA A 149 -19.97 12.62 5.14
CA ALA A 149 -19.84 14.06 4.95
C ALA A 149 -21.20 14.80 4.94
N MET A 150 -22.30 14.10 4.74
CA MET A 150 -23.66 14.68 4.70
C MET A 150 -24.32 14.82 6.09
N ARG A 151 -23.57 14.63 7.17
CA ARG A 151 -24.05 14.88 8.54
C ARG A 151 -23.57 16.26 9.04
N GLU A 152 -24.02 17.30 8.38
CA GLU A 152 -24.12 18.62 9.00
C GLU A 152 -25.51 18.86 9.56
#